data_9e3804349445d01da79ab3ef57785dae
#
_entry.id   9e3804349445d01da79ab3ef57785dae
#
_cell.length_a   1.000
_cell.length_b   1.000
_cell.length_c   1.000
_cell.angle_alpha   90.00
_cell.angle_beta   90.00
_cell.angle_gamma   90.00
#
_symmetry.space_group_name_H-M   'P 1'
#
loop_
_entity.id
_entity.type
_entity.pdbx_description
1 polymer ?
#
loop_
_entity_poly.entity_id
_entity_poly.type
_entity_poly.pdbx_seq_one_letter_code
_entity_poly.pdbx_strand_id
1 'polypeptide(L)'
;MTNLSPSLLPFVHDVATAQHLMNQWGAERRRFFFVLNYQASQVVMIPLEEWHTDALTFEFSGRSGSGFSPISAGDFAPCSPLPSQIAWDISAPDFSDYQRAFHIVQHHLHRGDSFLTNLTFAVPVRTNLTLEQLYTAARAPYKLLWKDHFVCFSPEPFVEITEGIIRTFPMKGTIDATLPHAEQTLLSNAKEQAEHATIVDLLRNDLSQIATDVHVARYRYVEEIHTHRGALLQTSSEIVGRLPENYLSQLGDILMPLLPAGSITGAPKRATVQSIAE
;
A
#
# COMPACT_ATOMS: atom_id res chain seq x y z
N MET A 1 9.60 -0.78 -15.46
CA MET A 1 9.39 -2.25 -15.46
C MET A 1 10.13 -2.85 -16.66
N THR A 2 11.43 -3.09 -16.49
CA THR A 2 12.26 -3.75 -17.50
C THR A 2 12.12 -5.26 -17.37
N ASN A 3 11.91 -5.98 -18.47
CA ASN A 3 11.72 -7.44 -18.57
C ASN A 3 10.34 -7.98 -18.11
N LEU A 4 9.27 -7.40 -18.63
CA LEU A 4 7.93 -7.97 -18.46
C LEU A 4 7.81 -9.33 -19.17
N SER A 5 7.10 -10.27 -18.54
CA SER A 5 6.71 -11.52 -19.21
C SER A 5 5.92 -11.20 -20.49
N PRO A 6 6.17 -11.92 -21.60
CA PRO A 6 5.42 -11.74 -22.84
C PRO A 6 3.89 -11.82 -22.66
N SER A 7 3.42 -12.62 -21.69
CA SER A 7 1.99 -12.78 -21.37
C SER A 7 1.36 -11.51 -20.78
N LEU A 8 2.16 -10.57 -20.25
CA LEU A 8 1.69 -9.31 -19.67
C LEU A 8 1.74 -8.14 -20.65
N LEU A 9 2.51 -8.23 -21.75
CA LEU A 9 2.67 -7.12 -22.68
C LEU A 9 1.36 -6.52 -23.22
N PRO A 10 0.31 -7.32 -23.53
CA PRO A 10 -0.97 -6.78 -23.99
C PRO A 10 -1.70 -5.94 -22.94
N PHE A 11 -1.36 -6.08 -21.67
CA PHE A 11 -2.02 -5.45 -20.53
C PHE A 11 -1.24 -4.24 -19.97
N VAL A 12 -0.13 -3.85 -20.62
CA VAL A 12 0.70 -2.71 -20.20
C VAL A 12 0.22 -1.45 -20.89
N HIS A 13 -0.10 -0.44 -20.09
CA HIS A 13 -0.64 0.84 -20.57
C HIS A 13 0.18 2.00 -19.98
N ASP A 14 0.17 3.13 -20.68
CA ASP A 14 0.50 4.42 -20.06
C ASP A 14 -0.63 4.85 -19.10
N VAL A 15 -0.35 5.85 -18.27
CA VAL A 15 -1.28 6.30 -17.23
C VAL A 15 -2.56 6.86 -17.81
N ALA A 16 -2.50 7.62 -18.91
CA ALA A 16 -3.69 8.23 -19.51
C ALA A 16 -4.64 7.16 -20.07
N THR A 17 -4.08 6.17 -20.75
CA THR A 17 -4.83 5.00 -21.24
C THR A 17 -5.42 4.20 -20.08
N ALA A 18 -4.63 3.95 -19.03
CA ALA A 18 -5.10 3.22 -17.86
C ALA A 18 -6.24 3.94 -17.14
N GLN A 19 -6.13 5.26 -16.96
CA GLN A 19 -7.19 6.10 -16.37
C GLN A 19 -8.49 5.98 -17.18
N HIS A 20 -8.40 6.08 -18.50
CA HIS A 20 -9.56 5.94 -19.39
C HIS A 20 -10.19 4.54 -19.29
N LEU A 21 -9.37 3.49 -19.31
CA LEU A 21 -9.85 2.11 -19.15
C LEU A 21 -10.50 1.87 -17.79
N MET A 22 -9.96 2.43 -16.70
CA MET A 22 -10.59 2.34 -15.37
C MET A 22 -11.99 2.96 -15.38
N ASN A 23 -12.16 4.12 -16.02
CA ASN A 23 -13.45 4.79 -16.15
C ASN A 23 -14.42 3.93 -16.99
N GLN A 24 -13.97 3.44 -18.12
CA GLN A 24 -14.76 2.59 -19.00
C GLN A 24 -15.19 1.29 -18.31
N TRP A 25 -14.23 0.52 -17.78
CA TRP A 25 -14.52 -0.77 -17.14
C TRP A 25 -15.34 -0.61 -15.87
N GLY A 26 -15.15 0.51 -15.16
CA GLY A 26 -16.00 0.83 -14.03
C GLY A 26 -17.45 1.08 -14.44
N ALA A 27 -17.70 1.86 -15.51
CA ALA A 27 -19.04 2.09 -16.07
C ALA A 27 -19.70 0.76 -16.52
N GLU A 28 -18.92 -0.14 -17.12
CA GLU A 28 -19.34 -1.48 -17.54
C GLU A 28 -19.51 -2.46 -16.37
N ARG A 29 -19.12 -2.05 -15.13
CA ARG A 29 -19.05 -2.93 -13.94
C ARG A 29 -18.16 -4.15 -14.16
N ARG A 30 -17.17 -4.02 -15.02
CA ARG A 30 -16.18 -5.04 -15.33
C ARG A 30 -15.17 -5.14 -14.20
N ARG A 31 -14.89 -6.33 -13.71
CA ARG A 31 -13.88 -6.54 -12.67
C ARG A 31 -12.50 -6.59 -13.28
N PHE A 32 -11.55 -5.88 -12.70
CA PHE A 32 -10.18 -5.85 -13.16
C PHE A 32 -9.19 -5.74 -11.99
N PHE A 33 -7.99 -6.21 -12.23
CA PHE A 33 -6.81 -6.02 -11.40
C PHE A 33 -5.92 -4.94 -12.03
N PHE A 34 -5.24 -4.15 -11.22
CA PHE A 34 -4.21 -3.26 -11.73
C PHE A 34 -3.03 -3.16 -10.78
N VAL A 35 -1.85 -2.90 -11.36
CA VAL A 35 -0.60 -2.58 -10.66
C VAL A 35 0.10 -1.46 -11.41
N LEU A 36 0.59 -0.46 -10.68
CA LEU A 36 1.34 0.65 -11.28
C LEU A 36 2.67 0.82 -10.57
N ASN A 37 3.67 1.36 -11.29
CA ASN A 37 4.95 1.72 -10.70
C ASN A 37 4.84 3.03 -9.90
N TYR A 38 5.81 3.27 -9.01
CA TYR A 38 5.82 4.47 -8.15
C TYR A 38 5.75 5.79 -8.94
N GLN A 39 6.44 5.86 -10.08
CA GLN A 39 6.44 7.04 -10.95
C GLN A 39 5.11 7.23 -11.69
N ALA A 40 4.17 6.32 -11.54
CA ALA A 40 2.89 6.30 -12.26
C ALA A 40 3.07 6.46 -13.78
N SER A 41 4.12 5.87 -14.35
CA SER A 41 4.42 5.95 -15.79
C SER A 41 3.97 4.72 -16.57
N GLN A 42 3.76 3.60 -15.90
CA GLN A 42 3.30 2.34 -16.48
C GLN A 42 2.31 1.66 -15.55
N VAL A 43 1.23 1.14 -16.11
CA VAL A 43 0.17 0.41 -15.41
C VAL A 43 -0.06 -0.92 -16.11
N VAL A 44 -0.05 -2.00 -15.36
CA VAL A 44 -0.56 -3.31 -15.84
C VAL A 44 -2.02 -3.38 -15.41
N MET A 45 -2.93 -3.61 -16.35
CA MET A 45 -4.37 -3.75 -16.10
C MET A 45 -4.89 -5.02 -16.75
N ILE A 46 -5.49 -5.91 -15.97
CA ILE A 46 -5.99 -7.20 -16.44
C ILE A 46 -7.46 -7.35 -16.03
N PRO A 47 -8.39 -7.45 -16.97
CA PRO A 47 -9.75 -7.88 -16.67
C PRO A 47 -9.73 -9.29 -16.06
N LEU A 48 -10.49 -9.53 -14.99
CA LEU A 48 -10.43 -10.82 -14.30
C LEU A 48 -10.92 -11.98 -15.16
N GLU A 49 -11.81 -11.74 -16.10
CA GLU A 49 -12.28 -12.73 -17.08
C GLU A 49 -11.25 -13.05 -18.19
N GLU A 50 -10.26 -12.19 -18.38
CA GLU A 50 -9.14 -12.38 -19.30
C GLU A 50 -7.84 -12.80 -18.59
N TRP A 51 -7.96 -13.28 -17.36
CA TRP A 51 -6.81 -13.70 -16.58
C TRP A 51 -6.24 -15.03 -17.09
N HIS A 52 -5.27 -14.95 -17.96
CA HIS A 52 -4.59 -16.10 -18.59
C HIS A 52 -3.05 -16.07 -18.39
N THR A 53 -2.58 -15.27 -17.43
CA THR A 53 -1.14 -15.15 -17.16
C THR A 53 -0.74 -16.02 -15.98
N ASP A 54 0.41 -16.68 -16.10
CA ASP A 54 1.12 -17.33 -14.99
C ASP A 54 2.15 -16.41 -14.32
N ALA A 55 2.30 -15.19 -14.85
CA ALA A 55 3.27 -14.23 -14.36
C ALA A 55 2.82 -13.49 -13.09
N LEU A 56 1.51 -13.41 -12.85
CA LEU A 56 0.92 -12.73 -11.70
C LEU A 56 -0.04 -13.66 -10.96
N THR A 57 0.05 -13.65 -9.64
CA THR A 57 -0.93 -14.31 -8.76
C THR A 57 -1.20 -13.41 -7.58
N PHE A 58 -2.46 -13.28 -7.17
CA PHE A 58 -2.83 -12.48 -6.00
C PHE A 58 -3.92 -13.12 -5.17
N GLU A 59 -3.92 -12.80 -3.89
CA GLU A 59 -4.98 -13.11 -2.93
C GLU A 59 -5.26 -11.86 -2.10
N PHE A 60 -6.47 -11.32 -2.17
CA PHE A 60 -6.92 -10.18 -1.38
C PHE A 60 -8.10 -10.62 -0.51
N SER A 61 -7.87 -10.68 0.78
CA SER A 61 -8.89 -11.09 1.76
C SER A 61 -9.63 -9.91 2.38
N GLY A 62 -9.16 -8.68 2.13
CA GLY A 62 -9.70 -7.49 2.77
C GLY A 62 -9.37 -7.38 4.26
N ARG A 63 -9.83 -6.29 4.88
CA ARG A 63 -9.73 -6.10 6.33
C ARG A 63 -10.80 -6.93 7.04
N SER A 64 -10.48 -7.38 8.25
CA SER A 64 -11.47 -8.03 9.13
C SER A 64 -12.66 -7.09 9.39
N GLY A 65 -13.86 -7.58 9.16
CA GLY A 65 -15.09 -6.82 9.36
C GLY A 65 -15.42 -5.80 8.25
N SER A 66 -14.65 -5.70 7.16
CA SER A 66 -14.92 -4.78 6.05
C SER A 66 -16.11 -5.17 5.18
N GLY A 67 -16.63 -6.39 5.29
CA GLY A 67 -17.63 -6.93 4.35
C GLY A 67 -17.07 -7.26 2.96
N PHE A 68 -15.76 -7.11 2.77
CA PHE A 68 -15.08 -7.45 1.52
C PHE A 68 -15.09 -8.97 1.30
N SER A 69 -15.54 -9.40 0.13
CA SER A 69 -15.44 -10.79 -0.28
C SER A 69 -14.03 -11.08 -0.81
N PRO A 70 -13.32 -12.10 -0.31
CA PRO A 70 -12.00 -12.45 -0.79
C PRO A 70 -11.97 -12.65 -2.31
N ILE A 71 -10.94 -12.11 -2.95
CA ILE A 71 -10.72 -12.22 -4.40
C ILE A 71 -9.32 -12.78 -4.62
N SER A 72 -9.21 -13.74 -5.52
CA SER A 72 -7.93 -14.27 -5.97
C SER A 72 -7.95 -14.51 -7.48
N ALA A 73 -6.79 -14.46 -8.10
CA ALA A 73 -6.58 -14.90 -9.48
C ALA A 73 -5.16 -15.38 -9.68
N GLY A 74 -4.95 -16.22 -10.69
CA GLY A 74 -3.72 -16.91 -11.03
C GLY A 74 -3.72 -18.34 -10.49
N ASP A 75 -3.40 -19.26 -11.37
CA ASP A 75 -3.17 -20.67 -11.01
C ASP A 75 -1.74 -20.78 -10.48
N PHE A 76 -1.66 -21.08 -9.21
CA PHE A 76 -0.38 -21.33 -8.57
C PHE A 76 -0.08 -22.84 -8.63
N ALA A 77 0.86 -23.21 -9.51
CA ALA A 77 1.38 -24.57 -9.48
C ALA A 77 1.97 -24.87 -8.10
N PRO A 78 1.74 -26.06 -7.51
CA PRO A 78 2.33 -26.39 -6.22
C PRO A 78 3.83 -26.15 -6.26
N CYS A 79 4.32 -25.19 -5.44
CA CYS A 79 5.75 -24.93 -5.36
C CYS A 79 6.43 -26.10 -4.64
N SER A 80 7.73 -26.25 -4.85
CA SER A 80 8.55 -27.21 -4.12
C SER A 80 8.33 -27.04 -2.62
N PRO A 81 8.35 -28.14 -1.83
CA PRO A 81 8.24 -28.06 -0.38
C PRO A 81 9.24 -27.06 0.20
N LEU A 82 8.90 -26.43 1.31
CA LEU A 82 9.84 -25.60 2.03
C LEU A 82 11.06 -26.42 2.45
N PRO A 83 12.28 -25.85 2.39
CA PRO A 83 13.46 -26.52 2.90
C PRO A 83 13.32 -26.80 4.39
N SER A 84 13.91 -27.90 4.86
CA SER A 84 13.89 -28.30 6.28
C SER A 84 14.51 -27.24 7.20
N GLN A 85 15.45 -26.47 6.68
CA GLN A 85 16.06 -25.34 7.36
C GLN A 85 15.99 -24.11 6.45
N ILE A 86 15.35 -23.06 6.94
CA ILE A 86 15.25 -21.77 6.23
C ILE A 86 16.50 -20.95 6.58
N ALA A 87 17.24 -20.55 5.54
CA ALA A 87 18.28 -19.56 5.64
C ALA A 87 17.67 -18.17 5.41
N TRP A 88 17.94 -17.24 6.31
CA TRP A 88 17.44 -15.86 6.22
C TRP A 88 18.48 -14.91 6.79
N ASP A 89 19.25 -14.29 5.90
CA ASP A 89 20.31 -13.36 6.25
C ASP A 89 19.98 -11.96 5.73
N ILE A 90 20.04 -10.97 6.61
CA ILE A 90 19.70 -9.57 6.34
C ILE A 90 20.96 -8.73 6.50
N SER A 91 21.37 -8.05 5.44
CA SER A 91 22.48 -7.10 5.48
C SER A 91 21.96 -5.70 5.73
N ALA A 92 22.45 -5.05 6.80
CA ALA A 92 22.10 -3.64 7.05
C ALA A 92 22.61 -2.75 5.90
N PRO A 93 21.88 -1.68 5.54
CA PRO A 93 22.37 -0.64 4.65
C PRO A 93 23.67 -0.03 5.17
N ASP A 94 24.53 0.48 4.29
CA ASP A 94 25.72 1.20 4.71
C ASP A 94 25.32 2.46 5.50
N PHE A 95 25.93 2.65 6.67
CA PHE A 95 25.60 3.77 7.54
C PHE A 95 25.90 5.13 6.91
N SER A 96 26.94 5.22 6.07
CA SER A 96 27.27 6.45 5.38
C SER A 96 26.23 6.85 4.34
N ASP A 97 25.64 5.86 3.64
CA ASP A 97 24.52 6.08 2.71
C ASP A 97 23.28 6.54 3.45
N TYR A 98 22.95 5.87 4.57
CA TYR A 98 21.88 6.30 5.44
C TYR A 98 22.09 7.75 5.92
N GLN A 99 23.28 8.07 6.40
CA GLN A 99 23.59 9.39 6.94
C GLN A 99 23.46 10.49 5.86
N ARG A 100 23.91 10.24 4.62
CA ARG A 100 23.76 11.19 3.52
C ARG A 100 22.29 11.46 3.21
N ALA A 101 21.50 10.42 3.03
CA ALA A 101 20.07 10.55 2.75
C ALA A 101 19.31 11.21 3.90
N PHE A 102 19.66 10.87 5.16
CA PHE A 102 19.09 11.49 6.34
C PHE A 102 19.38 13.00 6.40
N HIS A 103 20.58 13.44 6.04
CA HIS A 103 20.92 14.86 5.98
C HIS A 103 20.12 15.60 4.90
N ILE A 104 19.85 15.00 3.75
CA ILE A 104 19.00 15.60 2.71
C ILE A 104 17.58 15.79 3.26
N VAL A 105 17.00 14.77 3.87
CA VAL A 105 15.68 14.85 4.49
C VAL A 105 15.65 15.93 5.58
N GLN A 106 16.63 15.96 6.47
CA GLN A 106 16.74 16.98 7.52
C GLN A 106 16.82 18.39 6.94
N HIS A 107 17.56 18.59 5.85
CA HIS A 107 17.63 19.87 5.17
C HIS A 107 16.24 20.35 4.70
N HIS A 108 15.48 19.50 4.03
CA HIS A 108 14.12 19.83 3.58
C HIS A 108 13.15 20.07 4.73
N LEU A 109 13.23 19.27 5.80
CA LEU A 109 12.41 19.49 7.00
C LEU A 109 12.70 20.84 7.67
N HIS A 110 13.99 21.20 7.82
CA HIS A 110 14.37 22.48 8.43
C HIS A 110 14.01 23.68 7.56
N ARG A 111 13.99 23.54 6.24
CA ARG A 111 13.52 24.59 5.32
C ARG A 111 12.00 24.75 5.31
N GLY A 112 11.27 23.76 5.83
CA GLY A 112 9.81 23.72 5.77
C GLY A 112 9.27 23.25 4.42
N ASP A 113 10.09 22.63 3.57
CA ASP A 113 9.67 22.04 2.29
C ASP A 113 8.78 20.80 2.53
N SER A 114 9.03 20.09 3.63
CA SER A 114 8.23 18.94 4.08
C SER A 114 8.10 18.97 5.60
N PHE A 115 7.01 18.42 6.13
CA PHE A 115 6.76 18.23 7.56
C PHE A 115 6.89 16.79 7.99
N LEU A 116 6.68 15.86 7.05
CA LEU A 116 6.74 14.42 7.25
C LEU A 116 7.22 13.76 5.96
N THR A 117 8.24 12.93 6.06
CA THR A 117 8.80 12.17 4.91
C THR A 117 9.16 10.77 5.35
N ASN A 118 8.87 9.78 4.52
CA ASN A 118 9.31 8.39 4.72
C ASN A 118 10.67 8.19 4.04
N LEU A 119 11.75 8.10 4.85
CA LEU A 119 13.07 7.72 4.35
C LEU A 119 13.17 6.20 4.30
N THR A 120 13.31 5.66 3.09
CA THR A 120 13.27 4.21 2.83
C THR A 120 14.56 3.74 2.18
N PHE A 121 15.06 2.59 2.62
CA PHE A 121 16.22 1.92 2.05
C PHE A 121 15.90 0.50 1.62
N ALA A 122 16.48 0.07 0.49
CA ALA A 122 16.50 -1.32 0.13
C ALA A 122 17.43 -2.09 1.08
N VAL A 123 16.91 -3.14 1.69
CA VAL A 123 17.67 -4.02 2.58
C VAL A 123 17.94 -5.33 1.87
N PRO A 124 19.21 -5.67 1.54
CA PRO A 124 19.55 -6.95 0.92
C PRO A 124 19.18 -8.12 1.82
N VAL A 125 18.46 -9.07 1.28
CA VAL A 125 18.09 -10.33 1.94
C VAL A 125 18.62 -11.50 1.13
N ARG A 126 19.35 -12.41 1.79
CA ARG A 126 19.76 -13.71 1.23
C ARG A 126 18.94 -14.80 1.86
N THR A 127 18.29 -15.60 1.04
CA THR A 127 17.47 -16.71 1.50
C THR A 127 17.57 -17.88 0.53
N ASN A 128 17.29 -19.09 1.01
CA ASN A 128 17.15 -20.29 0.20
C ASN A 128 15.69 -20.53 -0.23
N LEU A 129 14.81 -19.56 -0.02
CA LEU A 129 13.41 -19.60 -0.47
C LEU A 129 13.26 -18.92 -1.84
N THR A 130 12.41 -19.49 -2.69
CA THR A 130 11.95 -18.83 -3.91
C THR A 130 10.84 -17.83 -3.58
N LEU A 131 10.52 -16.91 -4.52
CA LEU A 131 9.41 -15.97 -4.36
C LEU A 131 8.07 -16.70 -4.18
N GLU A 132 7.88 -17.82 -4.89
CA GLU A 132 6.71 -18.67 -4.81
C GLU A 132 6.58 -19.32 -3.43
N GLN A 133 7.68 -19.80 -2.87
CA GLN A 133 7.69 -20.36 -1.52
C GLN A 133 7.37 -19.30 -0.46
N LEU A 134 7.90 -18.08 -0.64
CA LEU A 134 7.56 -16.94 0.21
C LEU A 134 6.07 -16.60 0.12
N TYR A 135 5.52 -16.53 -1.11
CA TYR A 135 4.11 -16.25 -1.34
C TYR A 135 3.20 -17.29 -0.68
N THR A 136 3.53 -18.57 -0.83
CA THR A 136 2.74 -19.68 -0.27
C THR A 136 2.78 -19.72 1.25
N ALA A 137 3.96 -19.46 1.84
CA ALA A 137 4.16 -19.51 3.29
C ALA A 137 3.57 -18.29 4.01
N ALA A 138 3.48 -17.15 3.33
CA ALA A 138 3.03 -15.91 3.94
C ALA A 138 1.53 -15.90 4.25
N ARG A 139 1.19 -15.30 5.39
CA ARG A 139 -0.18 -14.99 5.80
C ARG A 139 -0.33 -13.48 5.87
N ALA A 140 -1.06 -12.89 4.94
CA ALA A 140 -1.34 -11.47 4.88
C ALA A 140 -2.69 -11.22 4.24
N PRO A 141 -3.41 -10.12 4.59
CA PRO A 141 -4.69 -9.76 3.98
C PRO A 141 -4.59 -9.50 2.48
N TYR A 142 -3.46 -8.98 2.04
CA TYR A 142 -3.19 -8.68 0.63
C TYR A 142 -1.86 -9.30 0.25
N LYS A 143 -1.89 -10.24 -0.71
CA LYS A 143 -0.70 -10.91 -1.22
C LYS A 143 -0.66 -10.78 -2.73
N LEU A 144 0.51 -10.45 -3.25
CA LEU A 144 0.80 -10.42 -4.68
C LEU A 144 2.13 -11.11 -4.94
N LEU A 145 2.13 -12.04 -5.88
CA LEU A 145 3.33 -12.60 -6.50
C LEU A 145 3.41 -12.09 -7.94
N TRP A 146 4.51 -11.44 -8.27
CA TRP A 146 4.92 -11.22 -9.65
C TRP A 146 6.15 -12.11 -9.88
N LYS A 147 5.93 -13.20 -10.61
CA LYS A 147 6.92 -14.24 -10.82
C LYS A 147 8.24 -13.68 -11.34
N ASP A 148 9.35 -14.17 -10.81
CA ASP A 148 10.71 -13.74 -11.12
C ASP A 148 11.03 -12.25 -10.83
N HIS A 149 10.08 -11.49 -10.25
CA HIS A 149 10.27 -10.07 -9.94
C HIS A 149 10.18 -9.77 -8.45
N PHE A 150 9.01 -9.98 -7.84
CA PHE A 150 8.82 -9.70 -6.41
C PHE A 150 7.59 -10.40 -5.83
N VAL A 151 7.56 -10.43 -4.50
CA VAL A 151 6.34 -10.66 -3.71
C VAL A 151 6.04 -9.43 -2.88
N CYS A 152 4.74 -9.15 -2.69
CA CYS A 152 4.29 -8.07 -1.84
C CYS A 152 3.25 -8.59 -0.85
N PHE A 153 3.42 -8.19 0.41
CA PHE A 153 2.51 -8.50 1.49
C PHE A 153 2.16 -7.19 2.21
N SER A 154 0.88 -6.87 2.32
CA SER A 154 0.45 -5.63 2.94
C SER A 154 -0.70 -5.84 3.91
N PRO A 155 -0.65 -5.25 5.11
CA PRO A 155 -1.77 -5.17 6.02
C PRO A 155 -2.69 -3.98 5.72
N GLU A 156 -2.24 -3.01 4.89
CA GLU A 156 -2.88 -1.72 4.70
C GLU A 156 -3.53 -1.60 3.32
N PRO A 157 -4.85 -1.39 3.24
CA PRO A 157 -5.52 -1.02 2.01
C PRO A 157 -5.23 0.45 1.69
N PHE A 158 -5.08 0.77 0.41
CA PHE A 158 -4.95 2.16 -0.05
C PHE A 158 -6.25 2.94 0.15
N VAL A 159 -7.31 2.49 -0.52
CA VAL A 159 -8.68 2.96 -0.36
C VAL A 159 -9.65 1.78 -0.53
N GLU A 160 -10.80 1.88 0.11
CA GLU A 160 -11.95 0.99 -0.11
C GLU A 160 -13.13 1.82 -0.60
N ILE A 161 -13.77 1.38 -1.69
CA ILE A 161 -14.97 2.04 -2.25
C ILE A 161 -16.11 1.04 -2.22
N THR A 162 -17.16 1.36 -1.48
CA THR A 162 -18.37 0.54 -1.38
C THR A 162 -19.60 1.44 -1.39
N GLU A 163 -20.51 1.20 -2.33
CA GLU A 163 -21.78 1.94 -2.44
C GLU A 163 -21.60 3.47 -2.48
N GLY A 164 -20.58 3.94 -3.21
CA GLY A 164 -20.28 5.37 -3.34
C GLY A 164 -19.62 6.01 -2.11
N ILE A 165 -19.27 5.23 -1.10
CA ILE A 165 -18.47 5.71 0.03
C ILE A 165 -17.03 5.24 -0.16
N ILE A 166 -16.11 6.21 -0.19
CA ILE A 166 -14.67 5.96 -0.18
C ILE A 166 -14.15 6.03 1.25
N ARG A 167 -13.26 5.10 1.60
CA ARG A 167 -12.62 4.99 2.92
C ARG A 167 -11.13 4.84 2.78
N THR A 168 -10.38 5.41 3.73
CA THR A 168 -8.95 5.14 3.91
C THR A 168 -8.64 5.00 5.39
N PHE A 169 -7.57 4.25 5.71
CA PHE A 169 -7.30 3.79 7.08
C PHE A 169 -5.83 4.08 7.46
N PRO A 170 -5.47 5.36 7.69
CA PRO A 170 -4.11 5.69 8.11
C PRO A 170 -3.72 4.98 9.40
N MET A 171 -2.54 4.39 9.41
CA MET A 171 -1.95 3.68 10.53
C MET A 171 -0.64 4.34 10.94
N LYS A 172 -0.47 4.67 12.23
CA LYS A 172 0.77 5.19 12.80
C LYS A 172 0.89 4.79 14.26
N GLY A 173 2.12 4.53 14.69
CA GLY A 173 2.41 4.09 16.06
C GLY A 173 2.13 2.60 16.25
N THR A 174 3.17 1.90 16.66
CA THR A 174 3.14 0.46 16.90
C THR A 174 3.89 0.15 18.19
N ILE A 175 3.35 -0.77 18.98
CA ILE A 175 3.97 -1.23 20.22
C ILE A 175 3.77 -2.75 20.38
N ASP A 176 4.68 -3.41 21.06
CA ASP A 176 4.52 -4.82 21.44
C ASP A 176 3.33 -4.98 22.39
N ALA A 177 2.35 -5.80 21.99
CA ALA A 177 1.13 -6.02 22.76
C ALA A 177 1.38 -6.72 24.11
N THR A 178 2.53 -7.38 24.29
CA THR A 178 2.88 -8.08 25.55
C THR A 178 3.40 -7.14 26.65
N LEU A 179 3.71 -5.89 26.30
CA LEU A 179 4.20 -4.92 27.29
C LEU A 179 3.09 -4.50 28.27
N PRO A 180 3.42 -4.29 29.56
CA PRO A 180 2.48 -3.75 30.50
C PRO A 180 1.92 -2.40 30.05
N HIS A 181 0.61 -2.23 30.09
CA HIS A 181 -0.08 -0.98 29.68
C HIS A 181 0.24 -0.53 28.24
N ALA A 182 0.50 -1.49 27.33
CA ALA A 182 0.89 -1.21 25.94
C ALA A 182 -0.06 -0.22 25.24
N GLU A 183 -1.37 -0.45 25.32
CA GLU A 183 -2.38 0.43 24.71
C GLU A 183 -2.33 1.85 25.28
N GLN A 184 -2.28 2.00 26.60
CA GLN A 184 -2.19 3.30 27.23
C GLN A 184 -0.91 4.03 26.84
N THR A 185 0.22 3.31 26.81
CA THR A 185 1.53 3.86 26.39
C THR A 185 1.48 4.34 24.95
N LEU A 186 0.91 3.54 24.06
CA LEU A 186 0.75 3.88 22.64
C LEU A 186 -0.13 5.12 22.46
N LEU A 187 -1.28 5.16 23.12
CA LEU A 187 -2.24 6.26 23.02
C LEU A 187 -1.74 7.56 23.63
N SER A 188 -0.91 7.51 24.67
CA SER A 188 -0.36 8.71 25.34
C SER A 188 0.95 9.24 24.73
N ASN A 189 1.55 8.54 23.76
CA ASN A 189 2.80 8.98 23.13
C ASN A 189 2.57 10.23 22.28
N ALA A 190 3.12 11.37 22.71
CA ALA A 190 2.91 12.67 22.07
C ALA A 190 3.49 12.73 20.64
N LYS A 191 4.62 12.05 20.37
CA LYS A 191 5.22 11.98 19.03
C LYS A 191 4.29 11.24 18.09
N GLU A 192 3.83 10.04 18.47
CA GLU A 192 2.91 9.23 17.66
C GLU A 192 1.56 9.93 17.44
N GLN A 193 1.09 10.72 18.43
CA GLN A 193 -0.09 11.55 18.27
C GLN A 193 0.07 12.60 17.18
N ALA A 194 1.19 13.32 17.19
CA ALA A 194 1.47 14.37 16.21
C ALA A 194 1.64 13.81 14.79
N GLU A 195 2.38 12.71 14.63
CA GLU A 195 2.57 12.03 13.35
C GLU A 195 1.23 11.51 12.81
N HIS A 196 0.41 10.90 13.68
CA HIS A 196 -0.91 10.38 13.30
C HIS A 196 -1.86 11.50 12.87
N ALA A 197 -1.89 12.61 13.61
CA ALA A 197 -2.70 13.78 13.23
C ALA A 197 -2.30 14.35 11.86
N THR A 198 -1.00 14.42 11.59
CA THR A 198 -0.46 14.91 10.31
C THR A 198 -0.90 14.00 9.14
N ILE A 199 -0.82 12.69 9.30
CA ILE A 199 -1.21 11.75 8.26
C ILE A 199 -2.73 11.73 8.05
N VAL A 200 -3.51 11.84 9.12
CA VAL A 200 -4.98 11.93 9.03
C VAL A 200 -5.39 13.19 8.28
N ASP A 201 -4.77 14.33 8.56
CA ASP A 201 -5.07 15.59 7.84
C ASP A 201 -4.66 15.51 6.37
N LEU A 202 -3.49 14.92 6.06
CA LEU A 202 -3.04 14.72 4.69
C LEU A 202 -4.04 13.87 3.89
N LEU A 203 -4.46 12.71 4.41
CA LEU A 203 -5.37 11.81 3.70
C LEU A 203 -6.80 12.38 3.63
N ARG A 204 -7.24 13.14 4.64
CA ARG A 204 -8.49 13.88 4.57
C ARG A 204 -8.46 14.91 3.43
N ASN A 205 -7.36 15.64 3.27
CA ASN A 205 -7.17 16.59 2.17
C ASN A 205 -7.12 15.87 0.81
N ASP A 206 -6.46 14.70 0.72
CA ASP A 206 -6.44 13.88 -0.50
C ASP A 206 -7.87 13.48 -0.90
N LEU A 207 -8.65 12.93 0.02
CA LEU A 207 -10.04 12.54 -0.25
C LEU A 207 -10.93 13.73 -0.61
N SER A 208 -10.68 14.91 -0.04
CA SER A 208 -11.48 16.12 -0.32
C SER A 208 -11.32 16.62 -1.75
N GLN A 209 -10.33 16.14 -2.51
CA GLN A 209 -10.18 16.48 -3.93
C GLN A 209 -11.18 15.73 -4.82
N ILE A 210 -11.69 14.58 -4.37
CA ILE A 210 -12.47 13.64 -5.18
C ILE A 210 -13.82 13.26 -4.54
N ALA A 211 -14.07 13.67 -3.30
CA ALA A 211 -15.24 13.29 -2.54
C ALA A 211 -15.80 14.49 -1.76
N THR A 212 -17.09 14.44 -1.42
CA THR A 212 -17.77 15.38 -0.54
C THR A 212 -17.97 14.76 0.86
N ASP A 213 -18.39 15.56 1.83
CA ASP A 213 -18.67 15.12 3.21
C ASP A 213 -17.50 14.36 3.86
N VAL A 214 -16.25 14.76 3.54
CA VAL A 214 -15.07 14.11 4.03
C VAL A 214 -14.88 14.38 5.52
N HIS A 215 -14.84 13.33 6.33
CA HIS A 215 -14.65 13.43 7.77
C HIS A 215 -13.95 12.20 8.34
N VAL A 216 -13.46 12.34 9.58
CA VAL A 216 -12.88 11.24 10.34
C VAL A 216 -14.00 10.51 11.08
N ALA A 217 -14.36 9.32 10.63
CA ALA A 217 -15.42 8.50 11.23
C ALA A 217 -14.97 7.86 12.56
N ARG A 218 -13.69 7.45 12.63
CA ARG A 218 -13.08 6.90 13.85
C ARG A 218 -11.66 7.43 13.96
N TYR A 219 -11.30 7.97 15.12
CA TYR A 219 -9.98 8.55 15.35
C TYR A 219 -9.16 7.74 16.34
N ARG A 220 -7.93 7.37 15.97
CA ARG A 220 -6.92 6.70 16.80
C ARG A 220 -7.48 5.53 17.63
N TYR A 221 -8.21 4.63 16.99
CA TYR A 221 -8.55 3.36 17.60
C TYR A 221 -7.38 2.37 17.51
N VAL A 222 -7.33 1.42 18.43
CA VAL A 222 -6.25 0.43 18.50
C VAL A 222 -6.69 -0.85 17.81
N GLU A 223 -5.82 -1.38 16.96
CA GLU A 223 -5.95 -2.68 16.32
C GLU A 223 -4.80 -3.59 16.75
N GLU A 224 -5.10 -4.87 16.94
CA GLU A 224 -4.09 -5.88 17.21
C GLU A 224 -3.67 -6.56 15.90
N ILE A 225 -2.36 -6.58 15.63
CA ILE A 225 -1.76 -7.21 14.46
C ILE A 225 -0.96 -8.42 14.90
N HIS A 226 -1.35 -9.60 14.44
CA HIS A 226 -0.60 -10.83 14.68
C HIS A 226 0.56 -10.98 13.70
N THR A 227 1.77 -11.14 14.24
CA THR A 227 2.98 -11.41 13.48
C THR A 227 3.58 -12.75 13.88
N HIS A 228 4.55 -13.24 13.11
CA HIS A 228 5.30 -14.45 13.47
C HIS A 228 6.14 -14.30 14.76
N ARG A 229 6.36 -13.07 15.25
CA ARG A 229 7.10 -12.76 16.48
C ARG A 229 6.21 -12.43 17.67
N GLY A 230 4.89 -12.38 17.47
CA GLY A 230 3.94 -12.03 18.52
C GLY A 230 2.92 -11.00 18.02
N ALA A 231 2.08 -10.54 18.93
CA ALA A 231 1.07 -9.54 18.66
C ALA A 231 1.63 -8.12 18.85
N LEU A 232 1.23 -7.21 17.96
CA LEU A 232 1.52 -5.78 18.03
C LEU A 232 0.20 -5.02 18.17
N LEU A 233 0.18 -3.95 18.93
CA LEU A 233 -0.88 -2.96 18.91
C LEU A 233 -0.49 -1.81 17.99
N GLN A 234 -1.40 -1.38 17.15
CA GLN A 234 -1.22 -0.28 16.22
C GLN A 234 -2.40 0.68 16.29
N THR A 235 -2.14 2.00 16.22
CA THR A 235 -3.23 2.98 16.09
C THR A 235 -3.62 3.19 14.65
N SER A 236 -4.93 3.16 14.39
CA SER A 236 -5.54 3.41 13.09
C SER A 236 -6.59 4.51 13.22
N SER A 237 -6.91 5.18 12.11
CA SER A 237 -8.10 6.01 11.98
C SER A 237 -8.87 5.61 10.72
N GLU A 238 -10.14 5.94 10.67
CA GLU A 238 -10.98 5.75 9.50
C GLU A 238 -11.44 7.12 8.99
N ILE A 239 -11.13 7.43 7.75
CA ILE A 239 -11.56 8.65 7.06
C ILE A 239 -12.51 8.21 5.97
N VAL A 240 -13.65 8.86 5.87
CA VAL A 240 -14.70 8.54 4.91
C VAL A 240 -15.05 9.77 4.08
N GLY A 241 -15.52 9.53 2.85
CA GLY A 241 -16.04 10.56 1.97
C GLY A 241 -17.11 9.99 1.05
N ARG A 242 -17.97 10.84 0.51
CA ARG A 242 -19.03 10.48 -0.44
C ARG A 242 -18.58 10.81 -1.85
N LEU A 243 -18.51 9.81 -2.72
CA LEU A 243 -18.23 9.96 -4.14
C LEU A 243 -19.49 10.42 -4.91
N PRO A 244 -19.34 11.00 -6.11
CA PRO A 244 -20.45 11.30 -7.03
C PRO A 244 -21.27 10.04 -7.35
N GLU A 245 -22.55 10.21 -7.67
CA GLU A 245 -23.43 9.08 -8.00
C GLU A 245 -22.91 8.23 -9.18
N ASN A 246 -22.24 8.85 -10.14
CA ASN A 246 -21.65 8.21 -11.30
C ASN A 246 -20.20 7.77 -11.10
N TYR A 247 -19.75 7.58 -9.86
CA TYR A 247 -18.35 7.27 -9.51
C TYR A 247 -17.75 6.08 -10.27
N LEU A 248 -18.58 5.09 -10.61
CA LEU A 248 -18.11 3.92 -11.37
C LEU A 248 -17.56 4.30 -12.74
N SER A 249 -18.14 5.31 -13.41
CA SER A 249 -17.63 5.83 -14.68
C SER A 249 -16.46 6.81 -14.53
N GLN A 250 -15.97 7.03 -13.31
CA GLN A 250 -14.91 7.96 -12.97
C GLN A 250 -13.82 7.32 -12.09
N LEU A 251 -13.71 5.99 -12.08
CA LEU A 251 -12.75 5.29 -11.18
C LEU A 251 -11.31 5.73 -11.41
N GLY A 252 -10.89 5.92 -12.65
CA GLY A 252 -9.56 6.43 -12.98
C GLY A 252 -9.37 7.88 -12.53
N ASP A 253 -10.39 8.73 -12.73
CA ASP A 253 -10.36 10.14 -12.32
C ASP A 253 -10.35 10.29 -10.79
N ILE A 254 -10.90 9.32 -10.07
CA ILE A 254 -10.89 9.24 -8.60
C ILE A 254 -9.54 8.74 -8.08
N LEU A 255 -8.99 7.67 -8.67
CA LEU A 255 -7.80 7.00 -8.13
C LEU A 255 -6.50 7.74 -8.47
N MET A 256 -6.35 8.23 -9.71
CA MET A 256 -5.08 8.82 -10.16
C MET A 256 -4.66 10.08 -9.39
N PRO A 257 -5.54 11.02 -8.99
CA PRO A 257 -5.16 12.18 -8.17
C PRO A 257 -4.69 11.81 -6.76
N LEU A 258 -5.09 10.64 -6.25
CA LEU A 258 -4.67 10.16 -4.94
C LEU A 258 -3.25 9.61 -4.94
N LEU A 259 -2.67 9.33 -6.11
CA LEU A 259 -1.35 8.73 -6.26
C LEU A 259 -0.24 9.78 -6.44
N PRO A 260 0.99 9.48 -5.98
CA PRO A 260 1.31 8.41 -5.07
C PRO A 260 0.65 8.63 -3.70
N ALA A 261 0.37 7.53 -2.97
CA ALA A 261 -0.34 7.62 -1.68
C ALA A 261 0.39 8.53 -0.69
N GLY A 262 -0.35 9.43 -0.03
CA GLY A 262 0.20 10.37 0.94
C GLY A 262 0.87 9.68 2.13
N SER A 263 0.33 8.53 2.57
CA SER A 263 0.91 7.70 3.65
C SER A 263 2.30 7.15 3.31
N ILE A 264 2.63 6.99 2.03
CA ILE A 264 3.93 6.48 1.55
C ILE A 264 4.92 7.62 1.31
N THR A 265 4.45 8.76 0.84
CA THR A 265 5.31 9.90 0.46
C THR A 265 5.60 10.82 1.64
N GLY A 266 4.59 11.49 2.15
CA GLY A 266 4.68 12.47 3.23
C GLY A 266 3.84 13.72 3.00
N ALA A 267 4.10 14.76 3.79
CA ALA A 267 3.30 15.99 3.81
C ALA A 267 4.20 17.26 3.77
N PRO A 268 3.87 18.23 2.91
CA PRO A 268 2.89 18.26 1.83
C PRO A 268 3.29 17.32 0.69
N LYS A 269 2.35 16.54 0.14
CA LYS A 269 2.63 15.48 -0.83
C LYS A 269 3.51 15.96 -2.01
N ARG A 270 3.13 17.07 -2.65
CA ARG A 270 3.79 17.56 -3.88
C ARG A 270 5.25 17.94 -3.66
N ALA A 271 5.54 18.70 -2.59
CA ALA A 271 6.89 19.11 -2.25
C ALA A 271 7.74 17.91 -1.80
N THR A 272 7.13 17.01 -1.00
CA THR A 272 7.84 15.82 -0.51
C THR A 272 8.21 14.87 -1.64
N VAL A 273 7.34 14.65 -2.64
CA VAL A 273 7.67 13.84 -3.83
C VAL A 273 8.84 14.44 -4.61
N GLN A 274 8.92 15.78 -4.72
CA GLN A 274 10.07 16.43 -5.36
C GLN A 274 11.37 16.19 -4.58
N SER A 275 11.34 16.32 -3.26
CA SER A 275 12.50 16.07 -2.39
C SER A 275 12.95 14.60 -2.39
N ILE A 276 12.03 13.65 -2.58
CA ILE A 276 12.38 12.22 -2.70
C ILE A 276 13.15 11.93 -4.00
N ALA A 277 12.95 12.73 -5.04
CA ALA A 277 13.60 12.54 -6.34
C ALA A 277 15.05 13.06 -6.39
N GLU A 278 15.51 13.80 -5.39
CA GLU A 278 16.91 14.28 -5.20
C GLU A 278 17.79 13.18 -4.60
#